data_18df333193489c0a689735381edb23ea
#
_entry.id   18df333193489c0a689735381edb23ea
#
_cell.length_a   1.000
_cell.length_b   1.000
_cell.length_c   1.000
_cell.angle_alpha   90.00
_cell.angle_beta   90.00
_cell.angle_gamma   90.00
#
_symmetry.space_group_name_H-M   'P 1'
#
loop_
_entity.id
_entity.type
_entity.pdbx_description
1 polymer ?
#
loop_
_entity_poly.entity_id
_entity_poly.type
_entity_poly.pdbx_seq_one_letter_code
_entity_poly.pdbx_strand_id
1 'polypeptide(L)'
;TLEKDKNGQALQGVAKSVTPAKDGDDVNTTIDGTLQKYLENLMDTTSVKDAGAQNIVATLVKADTGEILATTQRPTFNPATQTVIGPKDDKKSDKENLFGQNNLLYQAAFEPGSTFKLFTLAAGIETKTFNPNATYVSAPIMVADAPVNDWDVEEFKNGRAMTFAQGFSHSSNVGMSKLQMAMGDKTWDDYL
;
A
#
# COMPACT_ATOMS: atom_id res chain seq x y z
N THR A 1 34.99 -3.65 18.55
CA THR A 1 34.31 -2.37 18.89
C THR A 1 35.38 -1.32 19.14
N LEU A 2 35.32 -0.22 18.38
CA LEU A 2 36.17 0.96 18.60
C LEU A 2 35.43 1.89 19.57
N GLU A 3 36.05 2.25 20.68
CA GLU A 3 35.58 3.36 21.49
C GLU A 3 35.82 4.67 20.76
N LYS A 4 34.78 5.49 20.66
CA LYS A 4 34.78 6.79 19.98
C LYS A 4 34.58 7.90 20.99
N ASP A 5 35.22 9.04 20.77
CA ASP A 5 34.94 10.25 21.52
C ASP A 5 33.54 10.82 21.19
N LYS A 6 33.15 11.89 21.89
CA LYS A 6 31.86 12.58 21.65
C LYS A 6 31.68 13.13 20.23
N ASN A 7 32.75 13.22 19.43
CA ASN A 7 32.75 13.68 18.05
C ASN A 7 32.80 12.51 17.06
N GLY A 8 32.78 11.24 17.55
CA GLY A 8 32.81 10.06 16.73
C GLY A 8 34.22 9.62 16.26
N GLN A 9 35.29 10.27 16.76
CA GLN A 9 36.68 9.88 16.44
C GLN A 9 37.14 8.71 17.32
N ALA A 10 37.89 7.79 16.74
CA ALA A 10 38.45 6.64 17.46
C ALA A 10 39.47 7.10 18.52
N LEU A 11 39.29 6.68 19.76
CA LEU A 11 40.24 6.96 20.83
C LEU A 11 41.52 6.17 20.57
N GLN A 12 42.66 6.86 20.46
CA GLN A 12 43.97 6.22 20.30
C GLN A 12 44.38 5.48 21.58
N GLY A 13 44.75 4.20 21.48
CA GLY A 13 45.32 3.42 22.58
C GLY A 13 44.35 2.53 23.35
N VAL A 14 43.06 2.47 22.99
CA VAL A 14 42.03 1.64 23.66
C VAL A 14 41.42 0.63 22.70
N ALA A 15 42.23 -0.16 22.01
CA ALA A 15 41.71 -1.27 21.20
C ALA A 15 41.52 -2.50 22.07
N LYS A 16 40.32 -2.72 22.63
CA LYS A 16 40.01 -3.91 23.44
C LYS A 16 39.82 -5.19 22.61
N SER A 17 39.39 -5.12 21.41
CA SER A 17 39.49 -6.14 20.36
C SER A 17 39.06 -5.55 19.03
N VAL A 18 39.83 -5.75 17.97
CA VAL A 18 39.45 -5.45 16.62
C VAL A 18 38.89 -6.72 16.00
N THR A 19 37.58 -6.85 15.89
CA THR A 19 36.99 -7.88 15.05
C THR A 19 37.19 -7.43 13.61
N PRO A 20 37.96 -8.16 12.77
CA PRO A 20 38.09 -7.80 11.37
C PRO A 20 36.74 -7.75 10.69
N ALA A 21 36.62 -6.85 9.71
CA ALA A 21 35.45 -6.85 8.86
C ALA A 21 35.33 -8.21 8.16
N LYS A 22 34.12 -8.76 8.14
CA LYS A 22 33.77 -9.95 7.38
C LYS A 22 32.88 -9.49 6.23
N ASP A 23 33.20 -9.91 5.03
CA ASP A 23 32.34 -9.63 3.88
C ASP A 23 30.95 -10.22 4.12
N GLY A 24 29.93 -9.49 3.68
CA GLY A 24 28.55 -9.97 3.70
C GLY A 24 28.31 -10.99 2.60
N ASP A 25 27.19 -11.68 2.71
CA ASP A 25 26.73 -12.60 1.66
C ASP A 25 26.05 -11.83 0.52
N ASP A 26 26.06 -12.38 -0.68
CA ASP A 26 25.33 -11.84 -1.82
C ASP A 26 23.83 -12.03 -1.64
N VAL A 27 23.04 -11.02 -2.02
CA VAL A 27 21.58 -11.08 -2.00
C VAL A 27 21.07 -11.07 -3.44
N ASN A 28 20.45 -12.17 -3.87
CA ASN A 28 19.75 -12.23 -5.15
C ASN A 28 18.28 -11.83 -4.95
N THR A 29 17.82 -10.87 -5.76
CA THR A 29 16.43 -10.37 -5.73
C THR A 29 15.67 -10.79 -6.97
N THR A 30 14.34 -10.69 -6.94
CA THR A 30 13.45 -10.95 -8.08
C THR A 30 13.26 -9.71 -8.97
N ILE A 31 13.94 -8.60 -8.65
CA ILE A 31 13.79 -7.34 -9.38
C ILE A 31 14.35 -7.48 -10.81
N ASP A 32 13.51 -7.21 -11.81
CA ASP A 32 13.88 -7.06 -13.20
C ASP A 32 14.34 -5.62 -13.47
N GLY A 33 15.59 -5.46 -13.85
CA GLY A 33 16.20 -4.13 -14.06
C GLY A 33 15.54 -3.32 -15.18
N THR A 34 14.97 -3.98 -16.19
CA THR A 34 14.26 -3.31 -17.29
C THR A 34 12.90 -2.80 -16.83
N LEU A 35 12.14 -3.65 -16.15
CA LEU A 35 10.84 -3.28 -15.57
C LEU A 35 11.00 -2.20 -14.50
N GLN A 36 12.02 -2.30 -13.65
CA GLN A 36 12.34 -1.30 -12.64
C GLN A 36 12.58 0.07 -13.28
N LYS A 37 13.44 0.14 -14.30
CA LYS A 37 13.74 1.39 -15.02
C LYS A 37 12.50 1.98 -15.69
N TYR A 38 11.66 1.13 -16.27
CA TYR A 38 10.42 1.56 -16.90
C TYR A 38 9.45 2.17 -15.86
N LEU A 39 9.28 1.49 -14.71
CA LEU A 39 8.42 1.94 -13.62
C LEU A 39 8.90 3.26 -13.01
N GLU A 40 10.22 3.43 -12.82
CA GLU A 40 10.82 4.68 -12.38
C GLU A 40 10.50 5.84 -13.32
N ASN A 41 10.72 5.65 -14.64
CA ASN A 41 10.42 6.66 -15.63
C ASN A 41 8.93 7.03 -15.67
N LEU A 42 8.05 6.04 -15.59
CA LEU A 42 6.60 6.27 -15.57
C LEU A 42 6.19 7.09 -14.34
N MET A 43 6.78 6.79 -13.20
CA MET A 43 6.52 7.51 -11.95
C MET A 43 6.91 8.98 -12.07
N ASP A 44 8.08 9.28 -12.62
CA ASP A 44 8.59 10.65 -12.74
C ASP A 44 7.87 11.47 -13.81
N THR A 45 7.48 10.85 -14.91
CA THR A 45 6.91 11.57 -16.06
C THR A 45 5.41 11.78 -15.99
N THR A 46 4.69 10.86 -15.35
CA THR A 46 3.22 10.85 -15.39
C THR A 46 2.63 11.00 -13.99
N SER A 47 2.95 10.07 -13.11
CA SER A 47 2.21 9.94 -11.84
C SER A 47 2.42 11.13 -10.91
N VAL A 48 3.65 11.56 -10.69
CA VAL A 48 3.96 12.70 -9.79
C VAL A 48 3.46 14.01 -10.38
N LYS A 49 3.74 14.24 -11.66
CA LYS A 49 3.46 15.50 -12.32
C LYS A 49 1.95 15.72 -12.53
N ASP A 50 1.25 14.69 -12.96
CA ASP A 50 -0.16 14.81 -13.36
C ASP A 50 -1.12 14.66 -12.18
N ALA A 51 -0.78 13.80 -11.21
CA ALA A 51 -1.64 13.53 -10.06
C ALA A 51 -1.53 14.57 -8.93
N GLY A 52 -0.44 15.34 -8.87
CA GLY A 52 -0.17 16.27 -7.76
C GLY A 52 -0.05 15.56 -6.39
N ALA A 53 0.17 14.26 -6.37
CA ALA A 53 0.21 13.48 -5.15
C ALA A 53 1.50 13.73 -4.37
N GLN A 54 1.40 13.78 -3.04
CA GLN A 54 2.54 13.96 -2.15
C GLN A 54 3.32 12.66 -1.92
N ASN A 55 2.60 11.53 -1.89
CA ASN A 55 3.16 10.20 -1.70
C ASN A 55 2.56 9.25 -2.73
N ILE A 56 3.41 8.53 -3.43
CA ILE A 56 3.01 7.52 -4.41
C ILE A 56 3.90 6.30 -4.21
N VAL A 57 3.31 5.11 -4.26
CA VAL A 57 4.03 3.85 -4.34
C VAL A 57 3.44 3.00 -5.46
N ALA A 58 4.31 2.35 -6.21
CA ALA A 58 3.91 1.40 -7.24
C ALA A 58 4.77 0.14 -7.14
N THR A 59 4.12 -1.02 -7.24
CA THR A 59 4.78 -2.32 -7.17
C THR A 59 4.23 -3.22 -8.26
N LEU A 60 5.12 -3.82 -9.03
CA LEU A 60 4.79 -4.80 -10.06
C LEU A 60 5.06 -6.19 -9.51
N VAL A 61 4.01 -6.99 -9.41
CA VAL A 61 4.06 -8.34 -8.84
C VAL A 61 3.66 -9.36 -9.91
N LYS A 62 4.40 -10.45 -9.98
CA LYS A 62 4.05 -11.59 -10.83
C LYS A 62 2.89 -12.35 -10.22
N ALA A 63 1.78 -12.42 -10.93
CA ALA A 63 0.49 -12.86 -10.37
C ALA A 63 0.46 -14.34 -9.91
N ASP A 64 1.24 -15.20 -10.55
CA ASP A 64 1.28 -16.63 -10.27
C ASP A 64 2.23 -17.03 -9.15
N THR A 65 3.24 -16.21 -8.86
CA THR A 65 4.29 -16.53 -7.86
C THR A 65 4.36 -15.55 -6.69
N GLY A 66 3.81 -14.35 -6.84
CA GLY A 66 3.96 -13.27 -5.85
C GLY A 66 5.33 -12.57 -5.87
N GLU A 67 6.22 -12.92 -6.82
CA GLU A 67 7.53 -12.28 -6.96
C GLU A 67 7.38 -10.79 -7.29
N ILE A 68 8.07 -9.93 -6.53
CA ILE A 68 8.15 -8.51 -6.83
C ILE A 68 9.17 -8.30 -7.95
N LEU A 69 8.68 -7.86 -9.11
CA LEU A 69 9.50 -7.64 -10.31
C LEU A 69 10.03 -6.20 -10.39
N ALA A 70 9.30 -5.23 -9.85
CA ALA A 70 9.72 -3.85 -9.74
C ALA A 70 8.95 -3.17 -8.61
N THR A 71 9.57 -2.22 -7.93
CA THR A 71 8.91 -1.40 -6.91
C THR A 71 9.57 -0.03 -6.82
N THR A 72 8.76 1.00 -6.73
CA THR A 72 9.24 2.38 -6.58
C THR A 72 8.28 3.22 -5.78
N GLN A 73 8.77 4.30 -5.23
CA GLN A 73 7.97 5.29 -4.51
C GLN A 73 8.41 6.71 -4.86
N ARG A 74 7.51 7.67 -4.61
CA ARG A 74 7.84 9.11 -4.55
C ARG A 74 7.23 9.70 -3.28
N PRO A 75 7.97 10.53 -2.55
CA PRO A 75 9.38 10.85 -2.78
C PRO A 75 10.31 9.65 -2.57
N THR A 76 11.46 9.67 -3.24
CA THR A 76 12.58 8.76 -3.04
C THR A 76 13.89 9.54 -3.04
N PHE A 77 15.02 8.89 -3.04
CA PHE A 77 16.30 9.58 -3.01
C PHE A 77 17.39 8.83 -3.78
N ASN A 78 18.38 9.57 -4.24
CA ASN A 78 19.61 8.99 -4.78
C ASN A 78 20.62 8.81 -3.63
N PRO A 79 21.02 7.60 -3.26
CA PRO A 79 21.94 7.36 -2.16
C PRO A 79 23.35 7.90 -2.42
N ALA A 80 23.77 7.99 -3.69
CA ALA A 80 25.11 8.50 -4.04
C ALA A 80 25.23 10.01 -3.89
N THR A 81 24.18 10.76 -4.22
CA THR A 81 24.16 12.22 -4.18
C THR A 81 23.42 12.77 -2.95
N GLN A 82 22.70 11.91 -2.23
CA GLN A 82 21.83 12.28 -1.10
C GLN A 82 20.78 13.36 -1.48
N THR A 83 20.31 13.32 -2.73
CA THR A 83 19.28 14.24 -3.23
C THR A 83 17.91 13.57 -3.26
N VAL A 84 16.86 14.30 -2.89
CA VAL A 84 15.48 13.85 -2.96
C VAL A 84 14.96 13.93 -4.38
N ILE A 85 14.21 12.91 -4.80
CA ILE A 85 13.54 12.80 -6.10
C ILE A 85 12.03 12.76 -5.85
N GLY A 86 11.29 13.66 -6.48
CA GLY A 86 9.85 13.79 -6.34
C GLY A 86 9.42 14.89 -5.37
N PRO A 87 8.18 14.86 -4.89
CA PRO A 87 7.65 15.87 -3.96
C PRO A 87 8.49 15.97 -2.69
N LYS A 88 8.78 17.18 -2.27
CA LYS A 88 9.54 17.46 -1.04
C LYS A 88 9.00 18.70 -0.35
N ASP A 89 9.27 18.82 0.93
CA ASP A 89 8.99 20.03 1.69
C ASP A 89 10.10 21.07 1.43
N ASP A 90 9.80 22.09 0.67
CA ASP A 90 10.75 23.15 0.29
C ASP A 90 11.26 23.97 1.48
N LYS A 91 10.61 23.85 2.65
CA LYS A 91 11.06 24.49 3.90
C LYS A 91 12.13 23.68 4.63
N LYS A 92 12.40 22.47 4.18
CA LYS A 92 13.39 21.55 4.74
C LYS A 92 14.56 21.36 3.79
N SER A 93 15.75 21.16 4.34
CA SER A 93 16.91 20.72 3.56
C SER A 93 16.68 19.32 2.98
N ASP A 94 17.40 18.96 1.92
CA ASP A 94 17.33 17.60 1.36
C ASP A 94 17.66 16.53 2.42
N LYS A 95 18.58 16.83 3.33
CA LYS A 95 18.93 15.93 4.45
C LYS A 95 17.75 15.70 5.40
N GLU A 96 17.00 16.73 5.76
CA GLU A 96 15.79 16.59 6.60
C GLU A 96 14.66 15.88 5.87
N ASN A 97 14.52 16.12 4.57
CA ASN A 97 13.61 15.37 3.73
C ASN A 97 13.98 13.88 3.63
N LEU A 98 15.29 13.56 3.59
CA LEU A 98 15.78 12.17 3.55
C LEU A 98 15.51 11.40 4.84
N PHE A 99 15.72 12.03 6.00
CA PHE A 99 15.50 11.37 7.30
C PHE A 99 14.03 11.03 7.58
N GLY A 100 13.09 11.66 6.87
CA GLY A 100 11.68 11.35 6.93
C GLY A 100 11.20 10.31 5.91
N GLN A 101 12.09 9.78 5.08
CA GLN A 101 11.73 8.83 4.01
C GLN A 101 11.53 7.42 4.58
N ASN A 102 10.27 7.05 4.74
CA ASN A 102 9.89 5.69 5.05
C ASN A 102 9.73 4.88 3.75
N ASN A 103 9.88 3.58 3.85
CA ASN A 103 9.46 2.71 2.76
C ASN A 103 7.92 2.67 2.74
N LEU A 104 7.32 3.36 1.76
CA LEU A 104 5.86 3.51 1.68
C LEU A 104 5.15 2.19 1.41
N LEU A 105 5.84 1.20 0.83
CA LEU A 105 5.23 -0.09 0.50
C LEU A 105 4.73 -0.83 1.76
N TYR A 106 5.45 -0.74 2.87
CA TYR A 106 5.11 -1.48 4.10
C TYR A 106 5.26 -0.70 5.41
N GLN A 107 5.75 0.54 5.38
CA GLN A 107 5.86 1.38 6.58
C GLN A 107 4.80 2.47 6.65
N ALA A 108 4.09 2.75 5.54
CA ALA A 108 3.04 3.74 5.51
C ALA A 108 1.67 3.08 5.64
N ALA A 109 0.90 3.48 6.63
CA ALA A 109 -0.51 3.16 6.71
C ALA A 109 -1.31 4.10 5.80
N PHE A 110 -2.26 3.56 5.07
CA PHE A 110 -3.18 4.32 4.22
C PHE A 110 -4.58 3.72 4.24
N GLU A 111 -5.57 4.51 3.88
CA GLU A 111 -6.95 4.03 3.73
C GLU A 111 -7.10 3.33 2.37
N PRO A 112 -7.25 1.99 2.34
CA PRO A 112 -7.26 1.24 1.08
C PRO A 112 -8.50 1.52 0.23
N GLY A 113 -9.57 2.02 0.83
CA GLY A 113 -10.84 2.28 0.15
C GLY A 113 -11.40 1.00 -0.49
N SER A 114 -12.05 1.15 -1.71
CA SER A 114 -12.71 0.04 -2.40
C SER A 114 -11.79 -1.12 -2.79
N THR A 115 -10.46 -0.97 -2.72
CA THR A 115 -9.56 -2.10 -2.96
C THR A 115 -9.68 -3.17 -1.87
N PHE A 116 -10.10 -2.78 -0.66
CA PHE A 116 -10.35 -3.71 0.43
C PHE A 116 -11.54 -4.65 0.19
N LYS A 117 -12.45 -4.32 -0.73
CA LYS A 117 -13.58 -5.17 -1.12
C LYS A 117 -13.16 -6.51 -1.71
N LEU A 118 -11.93 -6.61 -2.23
CA LEU A 118 -11.36 -7.89 -2.67
C LEU A 118 -11.26 -8.89 -1.52
N PHE A 119 -10.85 -8.43 -0.34
CA PHE A 119 -10.78 -9.29 0.85
C PHE A 119 -12.19 -9.68 1.33
N THR A 120 -13.15 -8.76 1.29
CA THR A 120 -14.56 -9.06 1.62
C THR A 120 -15.13 -10.13 0.67
N LEU A 121 -14.85 -10.01 -0.63
CA LEU A 121 -15.28 -11.00 -1.60
C LEU A 121 -14.60 -12.35 -1.36
N ALA A 122 -13.29 -12.38 -1.16
CA ALA A 122 -12.51 -13.60 -0.91
C ALA A 122 -13.04 -14.33 0.33
N ALA A 123 -13.24 -13.63 1.44
CA ALA A 123 -13.84 -14.18 2.64
C ALA A 123 -15.25 -14.74 2.39
N GLY A 124 -16.08 -14.00 1.65
CA GLY A 124 -17.43 -14.45 1.28
C GLY A 124 -17.44 -15.73 0.43
N ILE A 125 -16.47 -15.88 -0.47
CA ILE A 125 -16.32 -17.09 -1.28
C ILE A 125 -15.86 -18.26 -0.41
N GLU A 126 -14.84 -18.09 0.42
CA GLU A 126 -14.27 -19.15 1.25
C GLU A 126 -15.26 -19.64 2.30
N THR A 127 -15.98 -18.72 2.92
CA THR A 127 -17.05 -19.05 3.90
C THR A 127 -18.35 -19.54 3.26
N LYS A 128 -18.43 -19.61 1.91
CA LYS A 128 -19.61 -19.99 1.12
C LYS A 128 -20.83 -19.08 1.36
N THR A 129 -20.60 -17.86 1.82
CA THR A 129 -21.64 -16.86 2.03
C THR A 129 -21.94 -16.08 0.74
N PHE A 130 -20.94 -15.92 -0.14
CA PHE A 130 -21.10 -15.24 -1.41
C PHE A 130 -21.84 -16.11 -2.44
N ASN A 131 -23.02 -15.63 -2.86
CA ASN A 131 -23.73 -16.16 -4.01
C ASN A 131 -23.78 -15.09 -5.11
N PRO A 132 -23.07 -15.25 -6.25
CA PRO A 132 -22.99 -14.22 -7.28
C PRO A 132 -24.34 -13.85 -7.90
N ASN A 133 -25.33 -14.79 -7.89
CA ASN A 133 -26.63 -14.63 -8.48
C ASN A 133 -27.71 -14.16 -7.49
N ALA A 134 -27.44 -14.17 -6.18
CA ALA A 134 -28.36 -13.62 -5.20
C ALA A 134 -28.49 -12.10 -5.40
N THR A 135 -29.70 -11.61 -5.24
CA THR A 135 -30.03 -10.18 -5.47
C THR A 135 -30.20 -9.44 -4.16
N TYR A 136 -29.86 -8.15 -4.19
CA TYR A 136 -30.14 -7.21 -3.12
C TYR A 136 -30.55 -5.85 -3.71
N VAL A 137 -31.13 -4.99 -2.89
CA VAL A 137 -31.38 -3.59 -3.25
C VAL A 137 -30.27 -2.73 -2.64
N SER A 138 -29.66 -1.89 -3.47
CA SER A 138 -28.56 -0.99 -3.08
C SER A 138 -29.01 0.31 -2.38
N ALA A 139 -30.23 0.31 -1.82
CA ALA A 139 -30.69 1.43 -1.01
C ALA A 139 -29.75 1.70 0.17
N PRO A 140 -29.63 2.96 0.60
CA PRO A 140 -28.84 3.33 1.77
C PRO A 140 -29.15 2.47 2.99
N ILE A 141 -28.14 2.06 3.72
CA ILE A 141 -28.26 1.30 4.97
C ILE A 141 -27.53 2.01 6.10
N MET A 142 -27.92 1.73 7.32
CA MET A 142 -27.16 2.15 8.50
C MET A 142 -26.27 0.99 8.96
N VAL A 143 -24.99 1.28 9.18
CA VAL A 143 -24.04 0.35 9.81
C VAL A 143 -23.58 1.02 11.09
N ALA A 144 -23.97 0.47 12.23
CA ALA A 144 -23.91 1.16 13.52
C ALA A 144 -24.62 2.54 13.45
N ASP A 145 -23.88 3.61 13.61
CA ASP A 145 -24.37 5.00 13.57
C ASP A 145 -24.02 5.76 12.28
N ALA A 146 -23.40 5.06 11.31
CA ALA A 146 -22.97 5.65 10.05
C ALA A 146 -23.82 5.20 8.85
N PRO A 147 -24.26 6.14 7.98
CA PRO A 147 -24.93 5.77 6.73
C PRO A 147 -23.91 5.23 5.72
N VAL A 148 -24.26 4.13 5.08
CA VAL A 148 -23.49 3.54 3.97
C VAL A 148 -24.32 3.65 2.70
N ASN A 149 -23.73 4.29 1.69
CA ASN A 149 -24.33 4.55 0.40
C ASN A 149 -23.40 4.06 -0.73
N ASP A 150 -23.99 3.72 -1.86
CA ASP A 150 -23.25 3.58 -3.12
C ASP A 150 -22.94 4.96 -3.71
N TRP A 151 -21.94 5.02 -4.59
CA TRP A 151 -21.47 6.28 -5.17
C TRP A 151 -22.52 6.96 -6.08
N ASP A 152 -23.48 6.20 -6.59
CA ASP A 152 -24.58 6.66 -7.45
C ASP A 152 -25.91 6.94 -6.67
N VAL A 153 -25.82 7.11 -5.35
CA VAL A 153 -27.00 7.33 -4.48
C VAL A 153 -27.84 8.55 -4.88
N GLU A 154 -27.24 9.59 -5.44
CA GLU A 154 -27.98 10.77 -5.87
C GLU A 154 -28.90 10.47 -7.06
N GLU A 155 -28.49 9.55 -7.94
CA GLU A 155 -29.32 9.08 -9.07
C GLU A 155 -30.34 8.03 -8.61
N PHE A 156 -29.95 7.11 -7.73
CA PHE A 156 -30.76 6.00 -7.26
C PHE A 156 -31.04 6.10 -5.76
N LYS A 157 -31.75 7.13 -5.31
CA LYS A 157 -32.01 7.43 -3.89
C LYS A 157 -32.63 6.28 -3.10
N ASN A 158 -33.45 5.46 -3.74
CA ASN A 158 -34.07 4.28 -3.16
C ASN A 158 -33.31 2.97 -3.48
N GLY A 159 -32.13 3.11 -4.06
CA GLY A 159 -31.35 2.00 -4.56
C GLY A 159 -31.95 1.35 -5.81
N ARG A 160 -31.24 0.37 -6.33
CA ARG A 160 -31.69 -0.49 -7.42
C ARG A 160 -31.40 -1.94 -7.12
N ALA A 161 -32.18 -2.84 -7.69
CA ALA A 161 -31.93 -4.27 -7.57
C ALA A 161 -30.70 -4.65 -8.41
N MET A 162 -29.76 -5.36 -7.84
CA MET A 162 -28.61 -5.92 -8.53
C MET A 162 -28.19 -7.24 -7.87
N THR A 163 -27.52 -8.10 -8.64
CA THR A 163 -26.89 -9.30 -8.07
C THR A 163 -25.62 -8.92 -7.31
N PHE A 164 -25.13 -9.78 -6.43
CA PHE A 164 -23.85 -9.55 -5.74
C PHE A 164 -22.67 -9.48 -6.72
N ALA A 165 -22.69 -10.23 -7.84
CA ALA A 165 -21.69 -10.09 -8.89
C ALA A 165 -21.73 -8.71 -9.55
N GLN A 166 -22.91 -8.20 -9.88
CA GLN A 166 -23.09 -6.84 -10.41
C GLN A 166 -22.68 -5.79 -9.37
N GLY A 167 -23.04 -5.97 -8.11
CA GLY A 167 -22.66 -5.07 -7.02
C GLY A 167 -21.16 -4.98 -6.82
N PHE A 168 -20.45 -6.11 -6.88
CA PHE A 168 -18.99 -6.10 -6.83
C PHE A 168 -18.37 -5.37 -8.03
N SER A 169 -18.83 -5.65 -9.25
CA SER A 169 -18.39 -4.97 -10.47
C SER A 169 -18.68 -3.47 -10.43
N HIS A 170 -19.79 -3.07 -9.80
CA HIS A 170 -20.19 -1.67 -9.60
C HIS A 170 -19.49 -1.00 -8.42
N SER A 171 -18.66 -1.74 -7.69
CA SER A 171 -18.04 -1.28 -6.44
C SER A 171 -19.05 -0.82 -5.38
N SER A 172 -20.19 -1.54 -5.25
CA SER A 172 -21.24 -1.23 -4.28
C SER A 172 -20.73 -1.34 -2.85
N ASN A 173 -20.83 -0.25 -2.09
CA ASN A 173 -20.55 -0.23 -0.66
C ASN A 173 -21.64 -1.00 0.10
N VAL A 174 -22.89 -0.77 -0.28
CA VAL A 174 -24.06 -1.42 0.33
C VAL A 174 -23.99 -2.94 0.12
N GLY A 175 -23.65 -3.39 -1.11
CA GLY A 175 -23.54 -4.81 -1.41
C GLY A 175 -22.45 -5.50 -0.59
N MET A 176 -21.28 -4.88 -0.46
CA MET A 176 -20.18 -5.47 0.31
C MET A 176 -20.46 -5.45 1.82
N SER A 177 -21.10 -4.40 2.33
CA SER A 177 -21.56 -4.36 3.74
C SER A 177 -22.59 -5.46 4.02
N LYS A 178 -23.55 -5.67 3.11
CA LYS A 178 -24.52 -6.77 3.26
C LYS A 178 -23.86 -8.15 3.20
N LEU A 179 -22.83 -8.33 2.38
CA LEU A 179 -22.06 -9.58 2.33
C LEU A 179 -21.33 -9.81 3.66
N GLN A 180 -20.66 -8.78 4.20
CA GLN A 180 -19.99 -8.86 5.49
C GLN A 180 -20.95 -9.18 6.62
N MET A 181 -22.11 -8.49 6.67
CA MET A 181 -23.17 -8.78 7.66
C MET A 181 -23.68 -10.22 7.57
N ALA A 182 -23.79 -10.78 6.36
CA ALA A 182 -24.21 -12.16 6.16
C ALA A 182 -23.17 -13.18 6.62
N MET A 183 -21.87 -12.85 6.55
CA MET A 183 -20.80 -13.67 7.14
C MET A 183 -20.80 -13.59 8.66
N GLY A 184 -21.17 -12.45 9.22
CA GLY A 184 -21.09 -12.12 10.64
C GLY A 184 -19.71 -11.60 11.06
N ASP A 185 -19.72 -10.75 12.08
CA ASP A 185 -18.55 -10.01 12.52
C ASP A 185 -17.39 -10.92 12.94
N LYS A 186 -17.69 -11.97 13.72
CA LYS A 186 -16.67 -12.93 14.16
C LYS A 186 -15.98 -13.63 12.99
N THR A 187 -16.73 -14.09 12.00
CA THR A 187 -16.19 -14.78 10.82
C THR A 187 -15.29 -13.82 10.01
N TRP A 188 -15.71 -12.57 9.91
CA TRP A 188 -14.96 -11.53 9.24
C TRP A 188 -13.65 -11.21 9.97
N ASP A 189 -13.70 -11.06 11.30
CA ASP A 189 -12.53 -10.79 12.15
C ASP A 189 -11.51 -11.94 12.12
N ASP A 190 -12.00 -13.18 12.19
CA ASP A 190 -11.16 -14.38 12.11
C ASP A 190 -10.46 -14.54 10.73
N TYR A 191 -11.01 -13.92 9.67
CA TYR A 191 -10.47 -14.00 8.30
C TYR A 191 -9.35 -12.99 8.05
N LEU A 192 -9.39 -11.83 8.70
CA LEU A 192 -8.41 -10.74 8.58
C LEU A 192 -7.17 -10.97 9.46
#